data_d075bcd95ae63c94d4a7875de73dabb9
#
_entry.id   d075bcd95ae63c94d4a7875de73dabb9
#
_cell.length_a   1.000
_cell.length_b   1.000
_cell.length_c   1.000
_cell.angle_alpha   90.00
_cell.angle_beta   90.00
_cell.angle_gamma   90.00
#
_symmetry.space_group_name_H-M   'P 1'
#
loop_
_entity.id
_entity.type
_entity.pdbx_description
1 polymer ?
#
loop_
_entity_poly.entity_id
_entity_poly.type
_entity_poly.pdbx_seq_one_letter_code
_entity_poly.pdbx_strand_id
1 'polypeptide(L)'
;RENAEDFHNVIGNRIEKIMKVRYAFQELENLPEGFEVPAGRVKPWGTAHAILSCKDMIDGPFAVINADDYYGREAFKQIYDYLSVHEDNEKYQYAMVGYQLKIL
;
A
#
# COMPACT_ATOMS: atom_id res chain seq x y z
N ARG A 1 -9.47 -10.76 4.57
CA ARG A 1 -10.33 -10.63 5.76
C ARG A 1 -9.95 -11.56 6.90
N GLU A 2 -9.48 -12.75 6.60
CA GLU A 2 -9.18 -13.77 7.62
C GLU A 2 -8.18 -13.28 8.68
N ASN A 3 -7.21 -12.46 8.30
CA ASN A 3 -6.18 -11.96 9.20
C ASN A 3 -6.43 -10.54 9.73
N ALA A 4 -7.55 -9.91 9.34
CA ALA A 4 -7.80 -8.51 9.69
C ALA A 4 -7.97 -8.31 11.19
N GLU A 5 -8.70 -9.21 11.87
CA GLU A 5 -8.92 -9.13 13.30
C GLU A 5 -7.64 -9.37 14.08
N ASP A 6 -6.84 -10.37 13.68
CA ASP A 6 -5.55 -10.65 14.32
C ASP A 6 -4.59 -9.48 14.15
N PHE A 7 -4.52 -8.90 12.94
CA PHE A 7 -3.69 -7.74 12.68
C PHE A 7 -4.13 -6.55 13.56
N HIS A 8 -5.42 -6.26 13.65
CA HIS A 8 -5.94 -5.19 14.47
C HIS A 8 -5.60 -5.39 15.95
N ASN A 9 -5.75 -6.60 16.46
CA ASN A 9 -5.49 -6.90 17.88
C ASN A 9 -4.02 -6.81 18.24
N VAL A 10 -3.11 -7.17 17.34
CA VAL A 10 -1.67 -7.19 17.61
C VAL A 10 -0.99 -5.87 17.27
N ILE A 11 -1.29 -5.30 16.11
CA ILE A 11 -0.58 -4.14 15.56
C ILE A 11 -1.47 -2.91 15.47
N GLY A 12 -2.68 -3.07 14.94
CA GLY A 12 -3.59 -1.96 14.67
C GLY A 12 -3.91 -1.12 15.90
N ASN A 13 -4.10 -1.73 17.05
CA ASN A 13 -4.38 -1.01 18.29
C ASN A 13 -3.27 -0.03 18.69
N ARG A 14 -2.01 -0.39 18.38
CA ARG A 14 -0.87 0.48 18.67
C ARG A 14 -0.80 1.65 17.71
N ILE A 15 -1.05 1.40 16.43
CA ILE A 15 -0.97 2.41 15.38
C ILE A 15 -2.13 3.39 15.48
N GLU A 16 -3.33 2.92 15.79
CA GLU A 16 -4.53 3.76 15.91
C GLU A 16 -4.43 4.82 16.99
N LYS A 17 -3.59 4.59 18.00
CA LYS A 17 -3.31 5.57 19.06
C LYS A 17 -2.47 6.74 18.57
N ILE A 18 -1.74 6.57 17.47
CA ILE A 18 -0.78 7.54 16.96
C ILE A 18 -1.32 8.26 15.73
N MET A 19 -2.05 7.54 14.87
CA MET A 19 -2.54 8.06 13.61
C MET A 19 -3.87 7.44 13.24
N LYS A 20 -4.58 8.11 12.31
CA LYS A 20 -5.82 7.58 11.77
C LYS A 20 -5.52 6.38 10.87
N VAL A 21 -6.19 5.27 11.13
CA VAL A 21 -6.01 4.01 10.37
C VAL A 21 -7.34 3.60 9.76
N ARG A 22 -7.30 3.13 8.53
CA ARG A 22 -8.43 2.55 7.82
C ARG A 22 -8.00 1.22 7.21
N TYR A 23 -8.94 0.29 7.08
CA TYR A 23 -8.69 -1.04 6.54
C TYR A 23 -9.43 -1.20 5.21
N ALA A 24 -8.71 -1.69 4.20
CA ALA A 24 -9.28 -2.15 2.96
C ALA A 24 -9.04 -3.64 2.81
N PHE A 25 -9.96 -4.34 2.15
CA PHE A 25 -9.87 -5.78 1.99
C PHE A 25 -9.65 -6.11 0.52
N GLN A 26 -8.66 -6.96 0.28
CA GLN A 26 -8.39 -7.50 -1.05
C GLN A 26 -9.25 -8.74 -1.26
N GLU A 27 -10.22 -8.64 -2.16
CA GLU A 27 -11.14 -9.74 -2.47
C GLU A 27 -10.96 -10.17 -3.93
N LEU A 28 -11.04 -11.47 -4.19
CA LEU A 28 -10.84 -12.03 -5.54
C LEU A 28 -11.81 -11.43 -6.56
N GLU A 29 -13.04 -11.19 -6.17
CA GLU A 29 -14.12 -10.72 -7.04
C GLU A 29 -14.02 -9.22 -7.35
N ASN A 30 -13.23 -8.48 -6.60
CA ASN A 30 -13.10 -7.04 -6.76
C ASN A 30 -12.11 -6.72 -7.87
N LEU A 31 -12.54 -6.92 -9.12
CA LEU A 31 -11.75 -6.70 -10.32
C LEU A 31 -12.29 -5.53 -11.13
N PRO A 32 -11.44 -4.86 -11.93
CA PRO A 32 -11.91 -3.87 -12.90
C PRO A 32 -12.89 -4.48 -13.89
N GLU A 33 -13.76 -3.64 -14.46
CA GLU A 33 -14.70 -4.06 -15.48
C GLU A 33 -14.02 -4.81 -16.63
N GLY A 34 -14.61 -5.91 -17.06
CA GLY A 34 -14.08 -6.74 -18.14
C GLY A 34 -13.18 -7.89 -17.67
N PHE A 35 -12.93 -8.00 -16.38
CA PHE A 35 -12.11 -9.09 -15.83
C PHE A 35 -12.94 -10.00 -14.96
N GLU A 36 -12.66 -11.27 -15.01
CA GLU A 36 -13.34 -12.30 -14.22
C GLU A 36 -12.34 -13.16 -13.45
N VAL A 37 -12.78 -13.71 -12.33
CA VAL A 37 -11.97 -14.64 -11.56
C VAL A 37 -11.96 -15.99 -12.26
N PRO A 38 -10.76 -16.52 -12.62
CA PRO A 38 -10.66 -17.86 -13.20
C PRO A 38 -11.24 -18.92 -12.26
N ALA A 39 -11.86 -19.94 -12.86
CA ALA A 39 -12.42 -21.05 -12.10
C ALA A 39 -11.33 -21.71 -11.23
N GLY A 40 -11.66 -21.96 -9.97
CA GLY A 40 -10.75 -22.62 -9.02
C GLY A 40 -9.68 -21.74 -8.40
N ARG A 41 -9.64 -20.47 -8.76
CA ARG A 41 -8.65 -19.57 -8.14
C ARG A 41 -9.04 -19.23 -6.71
N VAL A 42 -8.14 -19.52 -5.78
CA VAL A 42 -8.30 -19.19 -4.36
C VAL A 42 -7.20 -18.25 -3.86
N LYS A 43 -6.07 -18.19 -4.58
CA LYS A 43 -4.94 -17.34 -4.21
C LYS A 43 -5.26 -15.86 -4.50
N PRO A 44 -4.99 -14.93 -3.57
CA PRO A 44 -5.17 -13.51 -3.82
C PRO A 44 -4.37 -13.00 -5.02
N TRP A 45 -4.82 -11.91 -5.60
CA TRP A 45 -4.08 -11.20 -6.64
C TRP A 45 -2.83 -10.51 -6.05
N GLY A 46 -1.99 -9.97 -6.92
CA GLY A 46 -0.72 -9.36 -6.51
C GLY A 46 -0.87 -7.98 -5.86
N THR A 47 0.27 -7.31 -5.68
CA THR A 47 0.38 -6.02 -4.99
C THR A 47 -0.41 -4.90 -5.66
N ALA A 48 -0.44 -4.86 -6.99
CA ALA A 48 -1.20 -3.83 -7.70
C ALA A 48 -2.70 -3.91 -7.38
N HIS A 49 -3.25 -5.11 -7.25
CA HIS A 49 -4.64 -5.29 -6.86
C HIS A 49 -4.88 -4.86 -5.41
N ALA A 50 -3.93 -5.11 -4.52
CA ALA A 50 -4.01 -4.64 -3.15
C ALA A 50 -4.09 -3.10 -3.09
N ILE A 51 -3.28 -2.42 -3.88
CA ILE A 51 -3.33 -0.96 -3.98
C ILE A 51 -4.65 -0.49 -4.56
N LEU A 52 -5.13 -1.13 -5.61
CA LEU A 52 -6.41 -0.80 -6.24
C LEU A 52 -7.57 -0.94 -5.26
N SER A 53 -7.49 -1.88 -4.33
CA SER A 53 -8.51 -2.07 -3.30
C SER A 53 -8.65 -0.87 -2.35
N CYS A 54 -7.67 0.02 -2.33
CA CYS A 54 -7.67 1.23 -1.51
C CYS A 54 -8.10 2.49 -2.27
N LYS A 55 -8.44 2.40 -3.55
CA LYS A 55 -8.64 3.58 -4.41
C LYS A 55 -9.64 4.60 -3.87
N ASP A 56 -10.71 4.11 -3.25
CA ASP A 56 -11.77 4.98 -2.72
C ASP A 56 -11.41 5.63 -1.38
N MET A 57 -10.29 5.26 -0.79
CA MET A 57 -9.79 5.78 0.47
C MET A 57 -8.65 6.79 0.29
N ILE A 58 -8.14 6.92 -0.93
CA ILE A 58 -6.98 7.76 -1.25
C ILE A 58 -7.48 9.01 -1.97
N ASP A 59 -7.17 10.18 -1.42
CA ASP A 59 -7.61 11.47 -1.95
C ASP A 59 -6.45 12.45 -2.22
N GLY A 60 -5.22 11.98 -2.24
CA GLY A 60 -4.05 12.80 -2.48
C GLY A 60 -2.80 11.97 -2.71
N PRO A 61 -1.62 12.61 -2.70
CA PRO A 61 -0.36 11.87 -2.82
C PRO A 61 -0.22 10.79 -1.75
N PHE A 62 0.31 9.65 -2.13
CA PHE A 62 0.45 8.52 -1.21
C PHE A 62 1.70 7.71 -1.50
N ALA A 63 2.16 6.99 -0.50
CA ALA A 63 3.27 6.05 -0.62
C ALA A 63 2.78 4.64 -0.34
N VAL A 64 3.43 3.67 -0.95
CA VAL A 64 3.15 2.24 -0.76
C VAL A 64 4.36 1.58 -0.13
N ILE A 65 4.12 0.83 0.93
CA ILE A 65 5.15 0.05 1.61
C ILE A 65 4.63 -1.36 1.87
N ASN A 66 5.55 -2.33 1.92
CA ASN A 66 5.23 -3.67 2.39
C ASN A 66 5.35 -3.71 3.91
N ALA A 67 4.41 -4.36 4.57
CA ALA A 67 4.38 -4.40 6.04
C ALA A 67 5.54 -5.20 6.63
N ASP A 68 6.09 -6.13 5.86
CA ASP A 68 7.17 -7.04 6.30
C ASP A 68 8.57 -6.62 5.82
N ASP A 69 8.70 -5.40 5.26
CA ASP A 69 9.99 -4.87 4.83
C ASP A 69 10.48 -3.77 5.76
N TYR A 70 11.79 -3.71 5.94
CA TYR A 70 12.44 -2.63 6.67
C TYR A 70 13.05 -1.62 5.70
N TYR A 71 12.59 -0.40 5.72
CA TYR A 71 13.04 0.65 4.80
C TYR A 71 14.05 1.62 5.41
N GLY A 72 13.97 1.84 6.71
CA GLY A 72 14.78 2.83 7.41
C GLY A 72 14.11 4.21 7.46
N ARG A 73 14.47 4.97 8.46
CA ARG A 73 13.89 6.31 8.70
C ARG A 73 14.13 7.26 7.53
N GLU A 74 15.32 7.21 6.94
CA GLU A 74 15.70 8.12 5.86
C GLU A 74 14.82 7.93 4.61
N ALA A 75 14.45 6.69 4.30
CA ALA A 75 13.57 6.41 3.16
C ALA A 75 12.21 7.08 3.33
N PHE A 76 11.62 7.01 4.50
CA PHE A 76 10.34 7.67 4.79
C PHE A 76 10.44 9.17 4.66
N LYS A 77 11.52 9.76 5.14
CA LYS A 77 11.75 11.19 5.03
C LYS A 77 11.88 11.63 3.57
N GLN A 78 12.64 10.90 2.76
CA GLN A 78 12.81 11.22 1.35
C GLN A 78 11.51 11.16 0.58
N ILE A 79 10.70 10.13 0.80
CA ILE A 79 9.39 10.00 0.15
C ILE A 79 8.44 11.10 0.61
N TYR A 80 8.41 11.41 1.89
CA TYR A 80 7.57 12.47 2.41
C TYR A 80 7.94 13.82 1.81
N ASP A 81 9.23 14.15 1.76
CA ASP A 81 9.71 15.40 1.19
C ASP A 81 9.34 15.52 -0.30
N TYR A 82 9.47 14.44 -1.05
CA TYR A 82 9.06 14.43 -2.46
C TYR A 82 7.57 14.66 -2.64
N LEU A 83 6.73 13.91 -1.92
CA LEU A 83 5.28 14.00 -2.05
C LEU A 83 4.72 15.34 -1.58
N SER A 84 5.40 16.00 -0.64
CA SER A 84 4.96 17.28 -0.10
C SER A 84 5.09 18.43 -1.09
N VAL A 85 5.95 18.32 -2.10
CA VAL A 85 6.25 19.39 -3.06
C VAL A 85 5.88 19.07 -4.50
N HIS A 86 5.49 17.82 -4.79
CA HIS A 86 5.13 17.39 -6.14
C HIS A 86 3.66 17.06 -6.23
N GLU A 87 3.00 17.58 -7.25
CA GLU A 87 1.60 17.28 -7.57
C GLU A 87 1.51 16.81 -9.02
N ASP A 88 0.52 15.99 -9.30
CA ASP A 88 0.24 15.59 -10.66
C ASP A 88 -0.18 16.81 -11.50
N ASN A 89 0.37 16.89 -12.70
CA ASN A 89 0.01 17.92 -13.68
C ASN A 89 -0.42 17.23 -14.97
N GLU A 90 0.07 17.64 -16.14
CA GLU A 90 -0.19 16.93 -17.41
C GLU A 90 0.38 15.51 -17.41
N LYS A 91 1.33 15.21 -16.53
CA LYS A 91 1.93 13.89 -16.35
C LYS A 91 1.89 13.51 -14.88
N TYR A 92 1.68 12.23 -14.61
CA TYR A 92 1.76 11.71 -13.25
C TYR A 92 3.18 11.82 -12.71
N GLN A 93 3.29 12.09 -11.42
CA GLN A 93 4.56 12.19 -10.71
C GLN A 93 4.77 10.94 -9.86
N TYR A 94 5.80 10.17 -10.18
CA TYR A 94 6.15 8.95 -9.47
C TYR A 94 7.54 9.05 -8.87
N ALA A 95 7.74 8.40 -7.74
CA ALA A 95 9.04 8.30 -7.11
C ALA A 95 9.24 6.92 -6.49
N MET A 96 10.49 6.51 -6.40
CA MET A 96 10.88 5.26 -5.78
C MET A 96 12.21 5.47 -5.07
N VAL A 97 12.33 5.01 -3.82
CA VAL A 97 13.59 5.08 -3.09
C VAL A 97 14.44 3.86 -3.46
N GLY A 98 15.64 4.12 -3.94
CA GLY A 98 16.61 3.09 -4.26
C GLY A 98 17.63 2.92 -3.14
N TYR A 99 18.20 1.73 -3.05
CA TYR A 99 19.21 1.38 -2.07
C TYR A 99 20.46 0.87 -2.76
N GLN A 100 21.62 1.26 -2.25
CA GLN A 100 22.87 0.72 -2.74
C GLN A 100 23.07 -0.70 -2.22
N LEU A 101 23.34 -1.63 -3.13
CA LEU A 101 23.67 -2.99 -2.76
C LEU A 101 25.15 -3.06 -2.39
N LYS A 102 25.42 -3.40 -1.15
CA LYS A 102 26.78 -3.63 -0.69
C LYS A 102 27.05 -5.11 -0.54
N ILE A 103 28.13 -5.55 -1.12
CA ILE A 103 28.64 -6.92 -0.97
C ILE A 103 29.67 -6.90 0.16
N LEU A 104 29.38 -7.61 1.23
CA LEU A 104 30.29 -7.73 2.38
C LEU A 104 31.24 -8.90 2.20
#